data_e813b5835d4a21112bd2b9776b1aeef7
#
_entry.id   e813b5835d4a21112bd2b9776b1aeef7
#
_cell.length_a   1.000
_cell.length_b   1.000
_cell.length_c   1.000
_cell.angle_alpha   90.00
_cell.angle_beta   90.00
_cell.angle_gamma   90.00
#
_symmetry.space_group_name_H-M   'P 1'
#
loop_
_entity.id
_entity.type
_entity.pdbx_description
1 polymer ?
#
loop_
_entity_poly.entity_id
_entity_poly.type
_entity_poly.pdbx_seq_one_letter_code
_entity_poly.pdbx_strand_id
1 'polypeptide(L)'
;MLCDLPNLIHQGAELAYLLRHDPEFRAVHRQHLREVGKRVRLKDDLNIFARVLREHLSARFHFCVISASPREVVQSALERIVPAENVFGTEFAYDDRTGEISGIVHVPAGYGKVAVLEHLQSKLHCTPDRTIYVGDGSSDLYVMHHVNSHDGCTVAVSETKSIARIARRSVLSENALSVLVPILEETLGWNALQIRDLFTSCGVAIHEWDKIRTDWVTFQRIPTPFVVNETEITNDSKLLPAASLG
;
A
#
# COMPACT_ATOMS: atom_id res chain seq x y z
N MET A 1 -15.47 -16.07 13.13
CA MET A 1 -15.91 -16.81 11.92
C MET A 1 -15.80 -16.01 10.63
N LEU A 2 -15.42 -14.72 10.65
CA LEU A 2 -15.14 -13.89 9.46
C LEU A 2 -13.67 -13.94 9.06
N CYS A 3 -12.77 -14.43 9.91
CA CYS A 3 -11.32 -14.45 9.67
C CYS A 3 -10.86 -15.44 8.60
N ASP A 4 -11.71 -16.35 8.15
CA ASP A 4 -11.34 -17.41 7.20
C ASP A 4 -11.77 -17.13 5.74
N LEU A 5 -12.21 -15.90 5.44
CA LEU A 5 -12.68 -15.52 4.11
C LEU A 5 -11.88 -14.35 3.52
N PRO A 6 -10.54 -14.45 3.38
CA PRO A 6 -9.71 -13.33 2.93
C PRO A 6 -10.11 -12.78 1.55
N ASN A 7 -10.67 -13.62 0.67
CA ASN A 7 -11.13 -13.18 -0.65
C ASN A 7 -12.42 -12.35 -0.62
N LEU A 8 -13.22 -12.47 0.42
CA LEU A 8 -14.44 -11.66 0.59
C LEU A 8 -14.13 -10.27 1.12
N ILE A 9 -13.12 -10.14 1.99
CA ILE A 9 -12.64 -8.87 2.55
C ILE A 9 -12.24 -7.91 1.42
N HIS A 10 -11.55 -8.43 0.40
CA HIS A 10 -11.07 -7.61 -0.72
C HIS A 10 -12.15 -7.14 -1.71
N GLN A 11 -13.36 -7.66 -1.61
CA GLN A 11 -14.45 -7.38 -2.55
C GLN A 11 -15.68 -6.70 -1.91
N GLY A 12 -15.61 -6.37 -0.62
CA GLY A 12 -16.71 -5.74 0.10
C GLY A 12 -17.83 -6.70 0.49
N ALA A 13 -17.63 -8.01 0.39
CA ALA A 13 -18.65 -8.99 0.74
C ALA A 13 -18.95 -9.01 2.24
N GLU A 14 -18.00 -8.64 3.09
CA GLU A 14 -18.22 -8.43 4.52
C GLU A 14 -19.21 -7.28 4.78
N LEU A 15 -19.12 -6.19 4.03
CA LEU A 15 -20.07 -5.07 4.12
C LEU A 15 -21.46 -5.52 3.68
N ALA A 16 -21.56 -6.30 2.62
CA ALA A 16 -22.84 -6.88 2.18
C ALA A 16 -23.43 -7.84 3.22
N TYR A 17 -22.58 -8.62 3.89
CA TYR A 17 -22.98 -9.47 5.00
C TYR A 17 -23.49 -8.66 6.18
N LEU A 18 -22.75 -7.63 6.62
CA LEU A 18 -23.17 -6.74 7.70
C LEU A 18 -24.48 -6.04 7.36
N LEU A 19 -24.62 -5.49 6.16
CA LEU A 19 -25.85 -4.85 5.72
C LEU A 19 -27.06 -5.80 5.79
N ARG A 20 -26.86 -7.06 5.52
CA ARG A 20 -27.92 -8.07 5.56
C ARG A 20 -28.25 -8.56 6.98
N HIS A 21 -27.27 -8.70 7.84
CA HIS A 21 -27.38 -9.45 9.09
C HIS A 21 -27.22 -8.60 10.36
N ASP A 22 -26.71 -7.37 10.26
CA ASP A 22 -26.45 -6.50 11.38
C ASP A 22 -27.36 -5.26 11.34
N PRO A 23 -28.38 -5.20 12.23
CA PRO A 23 -29.27 -4.04 12.31
C PRO A 23 -28.56 -2.75 12.72
N GLU A 24 -27.51 -2.83 13.55
CA GLU A 24 -26.74 -1.68 14.00
C GLU A 24 -25.97 -1.06 12.83
N PHE A 25 -25.42 -1.91 11.95
CA PHE A 25 -24.78 -1.43 10.73
C PHE A 25 -25.76 -0.74 9.78
N ARG A 26 -26.98 -1.25 9.64
CA ARG A 26 -28.02 -0.60 8.83
C ARG A 26 -28.46 0.74 9.40
N ALA A 27 -28.51 0.87 10.73
CA ALA A 27 -28.89 2.11 11.41
C ALA A 27 -27.82 3.22 11.33
N VAL A 28 -26.70 2.98 10.60
CA VAL A 28 -25.67 4.00 10.40
C VAL A 28 -26.13 5.05 9.41
N HIS A 29 -25.98 6.32 9.79
CA HIS A 29 -26.23 7.49 8.96
C HIS A 29 -24.92 8.12 8.46
N ARG A 30 -25.00 8.90 7.39
CA ARG A 30 -23.85 9.68 6.86
C ARG A 30 -23.12 10.48 7.92
N GLN A 31 -23.89 11.06 8.86
CA GLN A 31 -23.31 11.89 9.92
C GLN A 31 -22.42 11.06 10.86
N HIS A 32 -22.83 9.84 11.20
CA HIS A 32 -22.01 8.96 12.03
C HIS A 32 -20.67 8.66 11.35
N LEU A 33 -20.67 8.38 10.06
CA LEU A 33 -19.45 8.14 9.28
C LEU A 33 -18.54 9.38 9.25
N ARG A 34 -19.11 10.57 9.09
CA ARG A 34 -18.34 11.83 9.17
C ARG A 34 -17.72 12.05 10.55
N GLU A 35 -18.45 11.77 11.63
CA GLU A 35 -17.92 11.89 12.99
C GLU A 35 -16.77 10.88 13.24
N VAL A 36 -16.88 9.67 12.70
CA VAL A 36 -15.77 8.69 12.71
C VAL A 36 -14.57 9.26 11.97
N GLY A 37 -14.76 9.85 10.79
CA GLY A 37 -13.69 10.43 9.99
C GLY A 37 -12.90 11.51 10.72
N LYS A 38 -13.57 12.36 11.52
CA LYS A 38 -12.90 13.39 12.35
C LYS A 38 -11.95 12.83 13.41
N ARG A 39 -12.09 11.55 13.76
CA ARG A 39 -11.27 10.85 14.77
C ARG A 39 -10.16 10.02 14.16
N VAL A 40 -10.10 9.91 12.84
CA VAL A 40 -9.05 9.15 12.16
C VAL A 40 -7.70 9.85 12.38
N ARG A 41 -6.74 9.09 12.89
CA ARG A 41 -5.36 9.57 12.98
C ARG A 41 -4.72 9.51 11.60
N LEU A 42 -4.26 10.63 11.12
CA LEU A 42 -3.50 10.73 9.87
C LEU A 42 -2.01 10.67 10.19
N LYS A 43 -1.20 10.30 9.18
CA LYS A 43 0.26 10.43 9.28
C LYS A 43 0.63 11.90 9.44
N ASP A 44 1.71 12.13 10.17
CA ASP A 44 2.24 13.47 10.40
C ASP A 44 2.55 14.16 9.06
N ASP A 45 2.37 15.47 9.01
CA ASP A 45 2.65 16.34 7.87
C ASP A 45 1.94 15.99 6.54
N LEU A 46 0.84 15.22 6.58
CA LEU A 46 0.04 14.94 5.38
C LEU A 46 -0.49 16.23 4.71
N ASN A 47 -0.80 17.24 5.49
CA ASN A 47 -1.18 18.57 4.98
C ASN A 47 -0.04 19.25 4.22
N ILE A 48 1.22 19.14 4.69
CA ILE A 48 2.40 19.65 4.01
C ILE A 48 2.64 18.86 2.74
N PHE A 49 2.56 17.51 2.80
CA PHE A 49 2.65 16.64 1.62
C PHE A 49 1.67 17.07 0.51
N ALA A 50 0.39 17.22 0.83
CA ALA A 50 -0.63 17.63 -0.12
C ALA A 50 -0.36 19.05 -0.67
N ARG A 51 0.13 19.95 0.17
CA ARG A 51 0.52 21.31 -0.23
C ARG A 51 1.71 21.30 -1.20
N VAL A 52 2.75 20.52 -0.94
CA VAL A 52 3.90 20.36 -1.83
C VAL A 52 3.47 19.89 -3.20
N LEU A 53 2.62 18.86 -3.28
CA LEU A 53 2.11 18.37 -4.56
C LEU A 53 1.30 19.43 -5.30
N ARG A 54 0.49 20.23 -4.59
CA ARG A 54 -0.38 21.23 -5.18
C ARG A 54 0.35 22.53 -5.58
N GLU A 55 1.29 23.00 -4.77
CA GLU A 55 1.91 24.32 -4.93
C GLU A 55 3.28 24.26 -5.60
N HIS A 56 4.11 23.29 -5.22
CA HIS A 56 5.48 23.16 -5.75
C HIS A 56 5.56 22.24 -6.98
N LEU A 57 4.64 21.28 -7.09
CA LEU A 57 4.65 20.23 -8.11
C LEU A 57 3.32 20.15 -8.90
N SER A 58 2.44 21.13 -8.80
CA SER A 58 1.07 21.11 -9.33
C SER A 58 0.97 20.85 -10.83
N ALA A 59 1.93 21.34 -11.62
CA ALA A 59 1.97 21.09 -13.05
C ALA A 59 2.35 19.64 -13.43
N ARG A 60 2.73 18.81 -12.44
CA ARG A 60 3.28 17.47 -12.66
C ARG A 60 2.44 16.37 -12.03
N PHE A 61 1.71 16.66 -10.96
CA PHE A 61 0.99 15.64 -10.19
C PHE A 61 -0.47 16.01 -9.95
N HIS A 62 -1.34 15.02 -10.11
CA HIS A 62 -2.72 15.03 -9.66
C HIS A 62 -2.88 14.04 -8.51
N PHE A 63 -3.26 14.52 -7.31
CA PHE A 63 -3.32 13.69 -6.12
C PHE A 63 -4.75 13.22 -5.85
N CYS A 64 -4.94 11.90 -5.79
CA CYS A 64 -6.18 11.24 -5.46
C CYS A 64 -5.99 10.24 -4.33
N VAL A 65 -7.07 9.96 -3.60
CA VAL A 65 -7.11 8.95 -2.54
C VAL A 65 -8.15 7.89 -2.89
N ILE A 66 -7.73 6.62 -2.89
CA ILE A 66 -8.59 5.45 -3.12
C ILE A 66 -8.55 4.58 -1.87
N SER A 67 -9.69 4.37 -1.22
CA SER A 67 -9.80 3.65 0.05
C SER A 67 -10.99 2.69 0.06
N ALA A 68 -10.82 1.51 0.67
CA ALA A 68 -11.93 0.60 0.95
C ALA A 68 -12.87 1.10 2.06
N SER A 69 -12.43 2.09 2.84
CA SER A 69 -13.26 2.73 3.89
C SER A 69 -14.42 3.51 3.29
N PRO A 70 -15.50 3.74 4.06
CA PRO A 70 -16.61 4.59 3.63
C PRO A 70 -16.13 5.95 3.14
N ARG A 71 -16.67 6.42 2.02
CA ARG A 71 -16.29 7.69 1.40
C ARG A 71 -16.45 8.87 2.34
N GLU A 72 -17.53 8.89 3.12
CA GLU A 72 -17.82 9.93 4.12
C GLU A 72 -16.76 9.99 5.22
N VAL A 73 -16.24 8.82 5.65
CA VAL A 73 -15.15 8.74 6.63
C VAL A 73 -13.89 9.35 6.05
N VAL A 74 -13.50 8.93 4.83
CA VAL A 74 -12.27 9.39 4.19
C VAL A 74 -12.33 10.88 3.87
N GLN A 75 -13.45 11.36 3.33
CA GLN A 75 -13.65 12.78 3.03
C GLN A 75 -13.60 13.64 4.29
N SER A 76 -14.20 13.18 5.39
CA SER A 76 -14.16 13.90 6.66
C SER A 76 -12.77 13.91 7.28
N ALA A 77 -12.03 12.79 7.21
CA ALA A 77 -10.65 12.69 7.69
C ALA A 77 -9.70 13.62 6.92
N LEU A 78 -9.92 13.77 5.61
CA LEU A 78 -9.07 14.54 4.71
C LEU A 78 -9.62 15.94 4.40
N GLU A 79 -10.60 16.39 5.15
CA GLU A 79 -11.19 17.72 4.98
C GLU A 79 -10.08 18.80 4.99
N ARG A 80 -10.11 19.72 4.01
CA ARG A 80 -9.10 20.77 3.77
C ARG A 80 -7.71 20.28 3.34
N ILE A 81 -7.48 18.96 3.26
CA ILE A 81 -6.21 18.39 2.78
C ILE A 81 -6.35 17.95 1.33
N VAL A 82 -7.40 17.19 1.02
CA VAL A 82 -7.68 16.66 -0.32
C VAL A 82 -9.08 17.09 -0.74
N PRO A 83 -9.27 17.65 -1.97
CA PRO A 83 -10.59 17.96 -2.50
C PRO A 83 -11.51 16.74 -2.51
N ALA A 84 -12.77 16.92 -2.15
CA ALA A 84 -13.73 15.82 -1.99
C ALA A 84 -13.94 15.00 -3.27
N GLU A 85 -13.78 15.62 -4.45
CA GLU A 85 -13.86 15.02 -5.78
C GLU A 85 -12.66 14.11 -6.09
N ASN A 86 -11.56 14.24 -5.36
CA ASN A 86 -10.36 13.42 -5.48
C ASN A 86 -10.33 12.27 -4.45
N VAL A 87 -11.41 12.07 -3.68
CA VAL A 87 -11.53 11.01 -2.68
C VAL A 87 -12.53 9.96 -3.16
N PHE A 88 -12.04 8.74 -3.33
CA PHE A 88 -12.79 7.56 -3.76
C PHE A 88 -12.81 6.55 -2.60
N GLY A 89 -13.97 6.33 -2.06
CA GLY A 89 -14.22 5.41 -0.96
C GLY A 89 -15.42 4.51 -1.25
N THR A 90 -15.72 3.60 -0.34
CA THR A 90 -16.95 2.81 -0.40
C THR A 90 -18.15 3.73 -0.37
N GLU A 91 -19.03 3.58 -1.35
CA GLU A 91 -20.25 4.38 -1.50
C GLU A 91 -21.47 3.58 -1.06
N PHE A 92 -22.27 4.17 -0.16
CA PHE A 92 -23.53 3.61 0.30
C PHE A 92 -24.71 4.34 -0.33
N ALA A 93 -25.76 3.56 -0.61
CA ALA A 93 -27.12 4.11 -0.78
C ALA A 93 -27.73 4.32 0.60
N TYR A 94 -28.53 5.38 0.74
CA TYR A 94 -29.23 5.69 1.97
C TYR A 94 -30.74 5.77 1.69
N ASP A 95 -31.54 5.33 2.65
CA ASP A 95 -33.00 5.49 2.61
C ASP A 95 -33.35 6.96 2.79
N ASP A 96 -34.15 7.50 1.87
CA ASP A 96 -34.49 8.93 1.87
C ASP A 96 -35.35 9.34 3.08
N ARG A 97 -36.08 8.41 3.68
CA ARG A 97 -36.97 8.66 4.80
C ARG A 97 -36.29 8.54 6.16
N THR A 98 -35.42 7.49 6.31
CA THR A 98 -34.77 7.23 7.59
C THR A 98 -33.35 7.77 7.63
N GLY A 99 -32.68 7.92 6.48
CA GLY A 99 -31.27 8.30 6.37
C GLY A 99 -30.31 7.15 6.67
N GLU A 100 -30.82 5.95 6.88
CA GLU A 100 -30.06 4.73 7.18
C GLU A 100 -29.44 4.14 5.92
N ILE A 101 -28.40 3.32 6.08
CA ILE A 101 -27.80 2.60 4.94
C ILE A 101 -28.80 1.58 4.39
N SER A 102 -29.19 1.75 3.11
CA SER A 102 -30.10 0.87 2.39
C SER A 102 -29.38 -0.06 1.41
N GLY A 103 -28.16 0.26 1.02
CA GLY A 103 -27.39 -0.54 0.05
C GLY A 103 -25.94 -0.12 -0.08
N ILE A 104 -25.19 -0.92 -0.84
CA ILE A 104 -23.81 -0.65 -1.22
C ILE A 104 -23.79 -0.38 -2.72
N VAL A 105 -23.29 0.78 -3.11
CA VAL A 105 -23.22 1.20 -4.53
C VAL A 105 -21.90 0.77 -5.13
N HIS A 106 -20.79 1.04 -4.43
CA HIS A 106 -19.45 0.77 -4.93
C HIS A 106 -18.47 0.51 -3.79
N VAL A 107 -17.53 -0.43 -3.99
CA VAL A 107 -16.46 -0.74 -3.04
C VAL A 107 -15.12 -0.74 -3.76
N PRO A 108 -14.26 0.26 -3.56
CA PRO A 108 -12.92 0.32 -4.11
C PRO A 108 -11.93 -0.50 -3.26
N ALA A 109 -12.06 -1.83 -3.30
CA ALA A 109 -11.18 -2.78 -2.66
C ALA A 109 -10.69 -3.83 -3.68
N GLY A 110 -9.45 -4.30 -3.54
CA GLY A 110 -8.88 -5.26 -4.47
C GLY A 110 -8.97 -4.78 -5.93
N TYR A 111 -9.67 -5.52 -6.79
CA TYR A 111 -9.91 -5.11 -8.19
C TYR A 111 -10.74 -3.84 -8.32
N GLY A 112 -11.57 -3.49 -7.34
CA GLY A 112 -12.30 -2.24 -7.32
C GLY A 112 -11.37 -1.01 -7.32
N LYS A 113 -10.19 -1.10 -6.71
CA LYS A 113 -9.17 -0.03 -6.79
C LYS A 113 -8.60 0.11 -8.20
N VAL A 114 -8.41 -0.99 -8.92
CA VAL A 114 -7.96 -0.96 -10.32
C VAL A 114 -8.99 -0.24 -11.19
N ALA A 115 -10.27 -0.57 -11.06
CA ALA A 115 -11.34 0.06 -11.83
C ALA A 115 -11.41 1.59 -11.58
N VAL A 116 -11.26 2.02 -10.31
CA VAL A 116 -11.19 3.46 -9.99
C VAL A 116 -9.96 4.11 -10.62
N LEU A 117 -8.80 3.44 -10.57
CA LEU A 117 -7.57 3.95 -11.17
C LEU A 117 -7.71 4.14 -12.69
N GLU A 118 -8.22 3.13 -13.41
CA GLU A 118 -8.45 3.18 -14.86
C GLU A 118 -9.45 4.29 -15.23
N HIS A 119 -10.51 4.45 -14.44
CA HIS A 119 -11.43 5.57 -14.60
C HIS A 119 -10.73 6.94 -14.46
N LEU A 120 -9.85 7.08 -13.44
CA LEU A 120 -9.07 8.30 -13.24
C LEU A 120 -8.10 8.56 -14.37
N GLN A 121 -7.38 7.55 -14.85
CA GLN A 121 -6.46 7.66 -15.98
C GLN A 121 -7.20 8.14 -17.22
N SER A 122 -8.36 7.55 -17.52
CA SER A 122 -9.22 7.99 -18.62
C SER A 122 -9.70 9.43 -18.46
N LYS A 123 -10.21 9.80 -17.28
CA LYS A 123 -10.72 11.14 -16.98
C LYS A 123 -9.64 12.22 -17.07
N LEU A 124 -8.43 11.90 -16.64
CA LEU A 124 -7.29 12.83 -16.62
C LEU A 124 -6.44 12.77 -17.90
N HIS A 125 -6.81 11.91 -18.86
CA HIS A 125 -6.03 11.64 -20.06
C HIS A 125 -4.57 11.30 -19.75
N CYS A 126 -4.37 10.50 -18.66
CA CYS A 126 -3.06 10.07 -18.18
C CYS A 126 -2.78 8.64 -18.65
N THR A 127 -1.61 8.43 -19.22
CA THR A 127 -1.17 7.07 -19.59
C THR A 127 -0.79 6.25 -18.36
N PRO A 128 -0.98 4.90 -18.37
CA PRO A 128 -0.76 4.06 -17.19
C PRO A 128 0.66 4.15 -16.61
N ASP A 129 1.69 4.29 -17.45
CA ASP A 129 3.10 4.46 -17.08
C ASP A 129 3.37 5.73 -16.24
N ARG A 130 2.47 6.71 -16.31
CA ARG A 130 2.55 7.95 -15.52
C ARG A 130 1.83 7.87 -14.18
N THR A 131 1.49 6.68 -13.75
CA THR A 131 0.81 6.44 -12.47
C THR A 131 1.81 6.14 -11.37
N ILE A 132 1.63 6.80 -10.22
CA ILE A 132 2.31 6.47 -8.97
C ILE A 132 1.25 5.99 -7.99
N TYR A 133 1.42 4.80 -7.47
CA TYR A 133 0.53 4.23 -6.47
C TYR A 133 1.25 3.99 -5.15
N VAL A 134 0.69 4.51 -4.07
CA VAL A 134 1.21 4.35 -2.71
C VAL A 134 0.22 3.47 -1.93
N GLY A 135 0.68 2.37 -1.36
CA GLY A 135 -0.16 1.44 -0.62
C GLY A 135 0.51 0.87 0.63
N ASP A 136 -0.31 0.38 1.57
CA ASP A 136 0.16 -0.13 2.86
C ASP A 136 -0.35 -1.53 3.19
N GLY A 137 -1.36 -2.04 2.48
CA GLY A 137 -2.07 -3.23 2.87
C GLY A 137 -2.40 -4.23 1.75
N SER A 138 -2.96 -5.35 2.16
CA SER A 138 -3.35 -6.44 1.25
C SER A 138 -4.38 -6.01 0.20
N SER A 139 -5.21 -5.01 0.51
CA SER A 139 -6.19 -4.44 -0.43
C SER A 139 -5.54 -3.70 -1.60
N ASP A 140 -4.22 -3.39 -1.52
CA ASP A 140 -3.46 -2.67 -2.53
C ASP A 140 -2.71 -3.60 -3.51
N LEU A 141 -2.62 -4.90 -3.20
CA LEU A 141 -1.84 -5.86 -3.97
C LEU A 141 -2.20 -5.86 -5.46
N TYR A 142 -3.49 -5.91 -5.78
CA TYR A 142 -3.97 -5.97 -7.17
C TYR A 142 -3.66 -4.70 -7.94
N VAL A 143 -3.91 -3.53 -7.33
CA VAL A 143 -3.67 -2.26 -8.00
C VAL A 143 -2.17 -1.98 -8.13
N MET A 144 -1.34 -2.35 -7.15
CA MET A 144 0.11 -2.24 -7.28
C MET A 144 0.66 -3.15 -8.38
N HIS A 145 0.14 -4.37 -8.47
CA HIS A 145 0.52 -5.28 -9.55
C HIS A 145 0.11 -4.72 -10.92
N HIS A 146 -1.12 -4.19 -11.02
CA HIS A 146 -1.61 -3.53 -12.24
C HIS A 146 -0.70 -2.35 -12.64
N VAL A 147 -0.37 -1.46 -11.71
CA VAL A 147 0.51 -0.30 -11.97
C VAL A 147 1.90 -0.76 -12.42
N ASN A 148 2.49 -1.76 -11.77
CA ASN A 148 3.79 -2.30 -12.16
C ASN A 148 3.78 -2.94 -13.55
N SER A 149 2.70 -3.64 -13.93
CA SER A 149 2.58 -4.28 -15.25
C SER A 149 2.45 -3.29 -16.40
N HIS A 150 2.21 -2.01 -16.09
CA HIS A 150 2.12 -0.91 -17.05
C HIS A 150 3.24 0.13 -16.86
N ASP A 151 4.38 -0.27 -16.29
CA ASP A 151 5.56 0.56 -16.06
C ASP A 151 5.37 1.76 -15.14
N GLY A 152 4.26 1.85 -14.42
CA GLY A 152 4.03 2.86 -13.39
C GLY A 152 4.91 2.65 -12.16
N CYS A 153 4.93 3.59 -11.24
CA CYS A 153 5.72 3.53 -10.01
C CYS A 153 4.87 3.11 -8.82
N THR A 154 5.37 2.18 -8.00
CA THR A 154 4.69 1.75 -6.78
C THR A 154 5.57 1.95 -5.55
N VAL A 155 4.97 2.48 -4.49
CA VAL A 155 5.63 2.74 -3.21
C VAL A 155 4.87 2.05 -2.08
N ALA A 156 5.55 1.17 -1.35
CA ALA A 156 5.00 0.60 -0.12
C ALA A 156 5.35 1.49 1.07
N VAL A 157 4.36 1.71 1.95
CA VAL A 157 4.52 2.45 3.21
C VAL A 157 4.23 1.55 4.42
N SER A 158 4.54 0.27 4.28
CA SER A 158 4.28 -0.78 5.28
C SER A 158 5.43 -1.77 5.32
N GLU A 159 5.70 -2.32 6.52
CA GLU A 159 6.63 -3.43 6.73
C GLU A 159 6.09 -4.77 6.25
N THR A 160 4.83 -4.81 5.80
CA THR A 160 4.18 -6.03 5.36
C THR A 160 4.90 -6.63 4.16
N LYS A 161 5.40 -7.85 4.33
CA LYS A 161 6.25 -8.57 3.37
C LYS A 161 5.63 -8.71 1.98
N SER A 162 4.32 -8.93 1.90
CA SER A 162 3.60 -9.07 0.62
C SER A 162 3.61 -7.78 -0.20
N ILE A 163 3.36 -6.64 0.43
CA ILE A 163 3.36 -5.33 -0.21
C ILE A 163 4.79 -4.93 -0.62
N ALA A 164 5.75 -5.04 0.29
CA ALA A 164 7.14 -4.66 0.02
C ALA A 164 7.79 -5.49 -1.11
N ARG A 165 7.33 -6.73 -1.35
CA ARG A 165 7.80 -7.56 -2.47
C ARG A 165 7.27 -7.11 -3.84
N ILE A 166 6.11 -6.47 -3.87
CA ILE A 166 5.48 -6.02 -5.10
C ILE A 166 5.89 -4.59 -5.43
N ALA A 167 6.01 -3.73 -4.42
CA ALA A 167 6.38 -2.34 -4.62
C ALA A 167 7.79 -2.21 -5.22
N ARG A 168 7.96 -1.25 -6.14
CA ARG A 168 9.29 -0.87 -6.64
C ARG A 168 10.15 -0.26 -5.55
N ARG A 169 9.54 0.49 -4.66
CA ARG A 169 10.19 1.14 -3.52
C ARG A 169 9.38 0.93 -2.25
N SER A 170 10.08 0.90 -1.12
CA SER A 170 9.44 0.91 0.20
C SER A 170 10.01 2.04 1.02
N VAL A 171 9.14 2.72 1.77
CA VAL A 171 9.51 3.81 2.66
C VAL A 171 8.79 3.60 3.99
N LEU A 172 9.54 3.59 5.08
CA LEU A 172 9.00 3.44 6.43
C LEU A 172 9.19 4.73 7.20
N SER A 173 8.07 5.33 7.61
CA SER A 173 8.05 6.56 8.39
C SER A 173 6.65 6.82 8.93
N GLU A 174 6.56 7.48 10.07
CA GLU A 174 5.30 8.04 10.57
C GLU A 174 4.91 9.34 9.85
N ASN A 175 5.84 9.93 9.12
CA ASN A 175 5.67 11.20 8.43
C ASN A 175 5.33 10.99 6.95
N ALA A 176 4.25 11.59 6.46
CA ALA A 176 3.78 11.47 5.08
C ALA A 176 4.78 12.03 4.05
N LEU A 177 5.60 13.00 4.43
CA LEU A 177 6.60 13.61 3.52
C LEU A 177 7.64 12.59 3.04
N SER A 178 7.89 11.53 3.80
CA SER A 178 8.82 10.46 3.42
C SER A 178 8.49 9.83 2.08
N VAL A 179 7.20 9.81 1.70
CA VAL A 179 6.71 9.27 0.43
C VAL A 179 7.19 10.10 -0.78
N LEU A 180 7.43 11.40 -0.59
CA LEU A 180 7.97 12.24 -1.66
C LEU A 180 9.37 11.82 -2.09
N VAL A 181 10.17 11.25 -1.17
CA VAL A 181 11.55 10.84 -1.48
C VAL A 181 11.62 9.87 -2.66
N PRO A 182 11.03 8.66 -2.60
CA PRO A 182 11.04 7.75 -3.73
C PRO A 182 10.30 8.31 -4.96
N ILE A 183 9.26 9.10 -4.78
CA ILE A 183 8.53 9.72 -5.90
C ILE A 183 9.46 10.66 -6.68
N LEU A 184 10.14 11.57 -6.01
CA LEU A 184 11.01 12.55 -6.65
C LEU A 184 12.23 11.90 -7.29
N GLU A 185 12.83 10.89 -6.64
CA GLU A 185 13.93 10.11 -7.20
C GLU A 185 13.53 9.36 -8.47
N GLU A 186 12.45 8.57 -8.42
CA GLU A 186 12.06 7.68 -9.52
C GLU A 186 11.41 8.43 -10.70
N THR A 187 10.64 9.48 -10.44
CA THR A 187 9.86 10.15 -11.49
C THR A 187 10.50 11.43 -12.02
N LEU A 188 11.27 12.12 -11.19
CA LEU A 188 11.91 13.39 -11.58
C LEU A 188 13.43 13.29 -11.66
N GLY A 189 14.03 12.15 -11.25
CA GLY A 189 15.47 11.94 -11.24
C GLY A 189 16.21 12.87 -10.26
N TRP A 190 15.53 13.35 -9.21
CA TRP A 190 16.13 14.26 -8.26
C TRP A 190 17.15 13.53 -7.36
N ASN A 191 18.25 14.20 -7.11
CA ASN A 191 19.26 13.73 -6.18
C ASN A 191 18.92 14.15 -4.73
N ALA A 192 19.67 13.61 -3.79
CA ALA A 192 19.45 13.84 -2.36
C ALA A 192 19.54 15.34 -1.96
N LEU A 193 20.39 16.12 -2.64
CA LEU A 193 20.53 17.55 -2.36
C LEU A 193 19.26 18.30 -2.77
N GLN A 194 18.78 18.09 -3.97
CA GLN A 194 17.55 18.71 -4.49
C GLN A 194 16.33 18.40 -3.62
N ILE A 195 16.24 17.14 -3.13
CA ILE A 195 15.15 16.70 -2.25
C ILE A 195 15.26 17.40 -0.89
N ARG A 196 16.47 17.52 -0.31
CA ARG A 196 16.68 18.24 0.94
C ARG A 196 16.36 19.73 0.82
N ASP A 197 16.74 20.35 -0.29
CA ASP A 197 16.45 21.76 -0.58
C ASP A 197 14.94 22.01 -0.67
N LEU A 198 14.18 21.11 -1.34
CA LEU A 198 12.71 21.19 -1.36
C LEU A 198 12.13 21.15 0.07
N PHE A 199 12.53 20.18 0.88
CA PHE A 199 12.00 20.07 2.25
C PHE A 199 12.38 21.28 3.10
N THR A 200 13.59 21.78 2.97
CA THR A 200 14.04 22.99 3.67
C THR A 200 13.19 24.19 3.25
N SER A 201 12.87 24.34 1.96
CA SER A 201 12.00 25.42 1.47
C SER A 201 10.56 25.31 2.02
N CYS A 202 10.13 24.11 2.40
CA CYS A 202 8.84 23.86 3.05
C CYS A 202 8.89 24.00 4.58
N GLY A 203 10.03 24.38 5.16
CA GLY A 203 10.23 24.51 6.60
C GLY A 203 10.45 23.19 7.33
N VAL A 204 10.85 22.13 6.61
CA VAL A 204 11.11 20.79 7.16
C VAL A 204 12.52 20.34 6.82
N ALA A 205 13.22 19.70 7.75
CA ALA A 205 14.54 19.14 7.52
C ALA A 205 14.51 17.62 7.62
N ILE A 206 15.18 16.92 6.71
CA ILE A 206 15.41 15.48 6.83
C ILE A 206 16.54 15.29 7.86
N HIS A 207 16.19 14.77 9.03
CA HIS A 207 17.15 14.49 10.10
C HIS A 207 17.96 13.23 9.79
N GLU A 208 17.27 12.13 9.43
CA GLU A 208 17.87 10.84 9.13
C GLU A 208 17.29 10.30 7.80
N TRP A 209 18.16 9.76 6.97
CA TRP A 209 17.77 9.17 5.70
C TRP A 209 18.73 8.05 5.35
N ASP A 210 18.36 6.85 5.77
CA ASP A 210 19.11 5.64 5.51
C ASP A 210 18.43 4.82 4.40
N LYS A 211 19.22 4.43 3.39
CA LYS A 211 18.80 3.49 2.36
C LYS A 211 19.27 2.10 2.74
N ILE A 212 18.38 1.33 3.40
CA ILE A 212 18.66 -0.03 3.83
C ILE A 212 18.12 -1.00 2.78
N ARG A 213 19.00 -1.88 2.29
CA ARG A 213 18.60 -3.02 1.48
C ARG A 213 18.27 -4.20 2.40
N THR A 214 17.04 -4.71 2.30
CA THR A 214 16.58 -5.89 3.03
C THR A 214 16.49 -7.08 2.08
N ASP A 215 17.31 -8.11 2.29
CA ASP A 215 17.21 -9.37 1.57
C ASP A 215 16.36 -10.33 2.40
N TRP A 216 15.27 -10.84 1.82
CA TRP A 216 14.46 -11.89 2.42
C TRP A 216 14.83 -13.22 1.80
N VAL A 217 15.49 -14.10 2.58
CA VAL A 217 15.94 -15.41 2.13
C VAL A 217 15.09 -16.48 2.79
N THR A 218 14.55 -17.39 1.97
CA THR A 218 13.83 -18.57 2.45
C THR A 218 14.52 -19.81 1.91
N PHE A 219 14.65 -20.83 2.76
CA PHE A 219 15.22 -22.12 2.39
C PHE A 219 14.10 -23.17 2.33
N GLN A 220 14.12 -23.99 1.30
CA GLN A 220 13.25 -25.16 1.19
C GLN A 220 14.12 -26.41 1.31
N ARG A 221 13.69 -27.39 2.11
CA ARG A 221 14.37 -28.69 2.16
C ARG A 221 14.21 -29.39 0.82
N ILE A 222 15.32 -29.86 0.28
CA ILE A 222 15.32 -30.71 -0.92
C ILE A 222 14.74 -32.04 -0.52
N PRO A 223 13.71 -32.58 -1.23
CA PRO A 223 13.02 -33.82 -0.83
C PRO A 223 13.88 -35.07 -0.95
N THR A 224 14.98 -35.04 -1.69
CA THR A 224 15.90 -36.16 -1.84
C THR A 224 17.03 -35.98 -0.80
N PRO A 225 17.08 -36.81 0.24
CA PRO A 225 18.27 -36.79 1.10
C PRO A 225 19.47 -37.17 0.26
N PHE A 226 20.55 -36.40 0.36
CA PHE A 226 21.88 -36.88 -0.02
C PHE A 226 22.14 -38.08 0.88
N VAL A 227 21.90 -39.28 0.37
CA VAL A 227 22.39 -40.50 0.98
C VAL A 227 23.90 -40.48 0.70
N VAL A 228 24.65 -39.93 1.63
CA VAL A 228 26.08 -40.23 1.71
C VAL A 228 26.13 -41.72 2.07
N ASN A 229 26.43 -42.56 1.10
CA ASN A 229 26.66 -43.96 1.35
C ASN A 229 27.86 -44.03 2.29
N GLU A 230 27.60 -44.26 3.58
CA GLU A 230 28.64 -44.46 4.61
C GLU A 230 29.59 -45.65 4.26
N THR A 231 29.23 -46.46 3.26
CA THR A 231 30.05 -47.56 2.75
C THR A 231 31.30 -47.14 1.97
N GLU A 232 31.36 -45.86 1.47
CA GLU A 232 32.60 -45.41 0.79
C GLU A 232 33.63 -44.82 1.76
N ILE A 233 33.26 -44.46 2.98
CA ILE A 233 34.18 -43.86 3.96
C ILE A 233 35.01 -44.97 4.70
N THR A 234 34.52 -46.20 4.70
CA THR A 234 35.20 -47.31 5.44
C THR A 234 36.28 -48.04 4.63
N ASN A 235 36.40 -47.78 3.32
CA ASN A 235 37.41 -48.45 2.48
C ASN A 235 38.70 -47.66 2.30
N ASP A 236 38.74 -46.37 2.66
CA ASP A 236 39.98 -45.57 2.49
C ASP A 236 40.89 -45.55 3.73
N SER A 237 40.48 -46.21 4.84
CA SER A 237 41.30 -46.27 6.06
C SER A 237 42.24 -47.47 6.12
N LYS A 238 42.41 -48.26 5.02
CA LYS A 238 43.28 -49.43 4.98
C LYS A 238 44.60 -49.26 4.19
N LEU A 239 44.96 -48.07 3.80
CA LEU A 239 46.22 -47.84 3.07
C LEU A 239 47.08 -46.73 3.73
N LEU A 240 47.52 -47.00 4.97
CA LEU A 240 48.71 -46.35 5.50
C LEU A 240 49.69 -47.48 5.93
N PRO A 241 50.84 -47.67 5.31
CA PRO A 241 51.80 -48.58 5.79
C PRO A 241 52.43 -48.09 7.10
N ALA A 242 52.56 -48.97 8.05
CA ALA A 242 53.26 -48.74 9.31
C ALA A 242 54.72 -48.34 9.00
N ALA A 243 55.09 -47.11 9.34
CA ALA A 243 56.52 -46.74 9.38
C ALA A 243 57.12 -47.37 10.63
N SER A 244 57.99 -48.34 10.42
CA SER A 244 58.87 -48.92 11.42
C SER A 244 59.87 -47.86 11.86
N LEU A 245 59.91 -47.55 13.14
CA LEU A 245 61.02 -46.91 13.81
C LEU A 245 62.09 -47.96 14.10
N GLY A 246 63.24 -47.78 13.52
CA GLY A 246 64.52 -48.32 13.93
C GLY A 246 65.38 -47.15 14.43
#